data_e347abdbc4017c0cb5d32c91cef12ccb
#
_entry.id   e347abdbc4017c0cb5d32c91cef12ccb
#
_cell.length_a   1.000
_cell.length_b   1.000
_cell.length_c   1.000
_cell.angle_alpha   90.00
_cell.angle_beta   90.00
_cell.angle_gamma   90.00
#
_symmetry.space_group_name_H-M   'P 1'
#
loop_
_entity.id
_entity.type
_entity.pdbx_description
1 polymer ?
#
loop_
_entity_poly.entity_id
_entity_poly.type
_entity_poly.pdbx_seq_one_letter_code
_entity_poly.pdbx_strand_id
1 'polypeptide(L)'
;MLMKNFPSFINAQSSQEEVRNYLKSISQSNRTQKPQFHTVISTKYQEHSKEQLTAIADEFMKNMGYESQPYIVVFHKDTENNHVHIVSSRVDKETGKKINDSFERLKSQQALAQAMEKVLGTNRIAELDKLLQYRLSNLQQLDKLLERNGFKLSQSERNSNQLQILHNGVVQKTLLVDQLSLQDTPKADKRAKQIKAFIEKYQQMYSNKVFKVVDDRAEKGLYPKEQQTVPKIEFASELQQKLRDVFGIDIVFHHKDDKLPFGYTLIDNKTKQVYKGSEIMKLKDAFELTNSSISKKDFERLKDYNLRTDKEKQIVLQHLYKQGLQTEPFMLFENKHLKNIANKADFQQIKEDVRQHIKAPKEDDFVVLEKDEKGDYYAIHQRFHQVHSLESLIGGEAYRSFTAEQGVQTATAITVHTSETESKTDINHSEGTNVSEVLNTTASALKNIGKNIADMLRGGGSAGRDNTEEQFRKRHKKRK
;
A
#
# COMPACT_ATOMS: atom_id res chain seq x y z
N MET A 1 -0.72 -17.99 16.82
CA MET A 1 0.58 -18.58 16.44
C MET A 1 0.32 -19.96 15.88
N LEU A 2 0.93 -20.32 14.77
CA LEU A 2 0.98 -21.69 14.22
C LEU A 2 2.37 -22.24 14.47
N MET A 3 2.46 -23.48 14.94
CA MET A 3 3.73 -24.23 15.10
C MET A 3 3.64 -25.51 14.29
N LYS A 4 4.65 -25.78 13.48
CA LYS A 4 4.72 -26.98 12.61
C LYS A 4 6.01 -27.72 12.79
N ASN A 5 5.96 -29.05 12.73
CA ASN A 5 7.08 -29.99 12.67
C ASN A 5 8.05 -29.91 13.86
N PHE A 6 7.60 -29.38 14.99
CA PHE A 6 8.33 -29.46 16.24
C PHE A 6 8.20 -30.87 16.86
N PRO A 7 9.19 -31.30 17.64
CA PRO A 7 9.08 -32.55 18.41
C PRO A 7 7.98 -32.41 19.46
N SER A 8 7.47 -33.54 19.96
CA SER A 8 6.32 -33.58 20.88
C SER A 8 6.52 -32.79 22.20
N PHE A 9 7.78 -32.64 22.63
CA PHE A 9 8.13 -31.87 23.82
C PHE A 9 8.12 -30.33 23.62
N ILE A 10 8.01 -29.85 22.38
CA ILE A 10 7.80 -28.44 22.04
C ILE A 10 6.42 -28.28 21.42
N ASN A 11 5.52 -27.64 22.16
CA ASN A 11 4.12 -27.52 21.79
C ASN A 11 3.55 -26.12 22.09
N ALA A 12 2.24 -25.95 21.98
CA ALA A 12 1.57 -24.65 22.18
C ALA A 12 1.69 -24.09 23.61
N GLN A 13 1.99 -24.93 24.61
CA GLN A 13 2.20 -24.57 26.01
C GLN A 13 3.68 -24.25 26.32
N SER A 14 4.59 -24.56 25.39
CA SER A 14 6.01 -24.27 25.58
C SER A 14 6.27 -22.76 25.63
N SER A 15 7.18 -22.35 26.51
CA SER A 15 7.59 -20.96 26.63
C SER A 15 8.30 -20.48 25.36
N GLN A 16 8.30 -19.17 25.17
CA GLN A 16 9.03 -18.54 24.03
C GLN A 16 10.53 -18.89 24.07
N GLU A 17 11.08 -19.05 25.26
CA GLU A 17 12.49 -19.39 25.44
C GLU A 17 12.78 -20.83 25.01
N GLU A 18 11.94 -21.80 25.37
CA GLU A 18 12.08 -23.19 24.95
C GLU A 18 12.02 -23.32 23.41
N VAL A 19 11.05 -22.67 22.78
CA VAL A 19 10.92 -22.65 21.31
C VAL A 19 12.15 -22.04 20.65
N ARG A 20 12.63 -20.92 21.20
CA ARG A 20 13.84 -20.24 20.71
C ARG A 20 15.09 -21.09 20.88
N ASN A 21 15.26 -21.74 22.04
CA ASN A 21 16.40 -22.58 22.33
C ASN A 21 16.41 -23.82 21.43
N TYR A 22 15.26 -24.42 21.18
CA TYR A 22 15.12 -25.51 20.21
C TYR A 22 15.53 -25.07 18.80
N LEU A 23 14.98 -23.96 18.29
CA LEU A 23 15.35 -23.46 16.97
C LEU A 23 16.84 -23.10 16.88
N LYS A 24 17.43 -22.57 17.96
CA LYS A 24 18.86 -22.31 18.02
C LYS A 24 19.67 -23.62 17.97
N SER A 25 19.26 -24.67 18.71
CA SER A 25 19.98 -25.93 18.77
C SER A 25 20.08 -26.63 17.40
N ILE A 26 18.98 -26.68 16.64
CA ILE A 26 18.94 -27.24 15.28
C ILE A 26 19.64 -26.36 14.25
N SER A 27 19.87 -25.09 14.58
CA SER A 27 20.53 -24.11 13.70
C SER A 27 22.07 -24.12 13.87
N GLN A 28 22.61 -24.89 14.82
CA GLN A 28 24.04 -24.93 15.04
C GLN A 28 24.75 -25.66 13.87
N SER A 29 25.56 -24.91 13.14
CA SER A 29 26.34 -25.44 12.02
C SER A 29 27.59 -24.58 11.81
N ASN A 30 28.75 -25.19 11.84
CA ASN A 30 30.03 -24.53 11.57
C ASN A 30 30.17 -24.07 10.10
N ARG A 31 29.26 -24.49 9.22
CA ARG A 31 29.28 -24.23 7.78
C ARG A 31 28.24 -23.17 7.33
N THR A 32 27.32 -22.75 8.23
CA THR A 32 26.22 -21.88 7.89
C THR A 32 26.32 -20.53 8.66
N GLN A 33 26.73 -19.48 7.97
CA GLN A 33 26.90 -18.15 8.59
C GLN A 33 25.58 -17.47 9.02
N LYS A 34 24.49 -17.73 8.30
CA LYS A 34 23.14 -17.18 8.57
C LYS A 34 22.15 -18.34 8.72
N PRO A 35 22.15 -19.05 9.85
CA PRO A 35 21.32 -20.25 10.00
C PRO A 35 19.85 -19.96 10.20
N GLN A 36 19.49 -18.79 10.68
CA GLN A 36 18.09 -18.43 10.88
C GLN A 36 17.42 -18.08 9.54
N PHE A 37 16.30 -18.72 9.24
CA PHE A 37 15.35 -18.27 8.21
C PHE A 37 14.29 -17.41 8.88
N HIS A 38 14.15 -16.16 8.41
CA HIS A 38 13.12 -15.25 8.87
C HIS A 38 12.58 -14.46 7.67
N THR A 39 11.28 -14.50 7.48
CA THR A 39 10.59 -13.74 6.44
C THR A 39 9.25 -13.20 6.95
N VAL A 40 8.75 -12.19 6.26
CA VAL A 40 7.44 -11.56 6.55
C VAL A 40 6.61 -11.61 5.29
N ILE A 41 5.36 -12.08 5.42
CA ILE A 41 4.34 -11.96 4.39
C ILE A 41 3.35 -10.91 4.88
N SER A 42 3.29 -9.78 4.19
CA SER A 42 2.41 -8.66 4.52
C SER A 42 1.36 -8.48 3.42
N THR A 43 0.14 -8.26 3.82
CA THR A 43 -0.94 -7.86 2.91
C THR A 43 -1.09 -6.35 2.89
N LYS A 44 -1.78 -5.83 1.89
CA LYS A 44 -2.19 -4.43 1.87
C LYS A 44 -3.35 -4.26 2.84
N TYR A 45 -3.15 -3.46 3.90
CA TYR A 45 -4.13 -3.31 4.98
C TYR A 45 -4.60 -4.65 5.56
N GLN A 46 -5.91 -4.86 5.62
CA GLN A 46 -6.54 -6.07 6.14
C GLN A 46 -7.15 -6.95 5.03
N GLU A 47 -6.62 -6.87 3.80
CA GLU A 47 -7.14 -7.59 2.64
C GLU A 47 -7.26 -9.09 2.87
N HIS A 48 -6.32 -9.68 3.64
CA HIS A 48 -6.36 -11.10 3.98
C HIS A 48 -6.49 -11.32 5.48
N SER A 49 -7.34 -12.26 5.84
CA SER A 49 -7.55 -12.65 7.24
C SER A 49 -6.34 -13.38 7.83
N LYS A 50 -6.33 -13.54 9.15
CA LYS A 50 -5.34 -14.35 9.87
C LYS A 50 -5.26 -15.77 9.32
N GLU A 51 -6.41 -16.38 9.05
CA GLU A 51 -6.53 -17.75 8.56
C GLU A 51 -5.94 -17.86 7.15
N GLN A 52 -6.27 -16.92 6.25
CA GLN A 52 -5.73 -16.87 4.90
C GLN A 52 -4.21 -16.66 4.90
N LEU A 53 -3.70 -15.69 5.66
CA LEU A 53 -2.26 -15.43 5.75
C LEU A 53 -1.50 -16.61 6.37
N THR A 54 -2.09 -17.30 7.34
CA THR A 54 -1.50 -18.50 7.95
C THR A 54 -1.45 -19.65 6.95
N ALA A 55 -2.51 -19.86 6.17
CA ALA A 55 -2.54 -20.90 5.12
C ALA A 55 -1.55 -20.57 3.98
N ILE A 56 -1.44 -19.30 3.57
CA ILE A 56 -0.46 -18.85 2.59
C ILE A 56 0.96 -19.09 3.10
N ALA A 57 1.24 -18.80 4.38
CA ALA A 57 2.54 -19.03 5.00
C ALA A 57 2.92 -20.51 5.05
N ASP A 58 1.97 -21.38 5.38
CA ASP A 58 2.17 -22.85 5.40
C ASP A 58 2.54 -23.38 4.00
N GLU A 59 1.77 -22.99 2.98
CA GLU A 59 2.06 -23.39 1.61
C GLU A 59 3.35 -22.77 1.05
N PHE A 60 3.64 -21.53 1.45
CA PHE A 60 4.90 -20.86 1.12
C PHE A 60 6.12 -21.63 1.65
N MET A 61 6.08 -22.07 2.91
CA MET A 61 7.16 -22.86 3.51
C MET A 61 7.37 -24.19 2.78
N LYS A 62 6.28 -24.82 2.37
CA LYS A 62 6.33 -26.03 1.55
C LYS A 62 6.98 -25.78 0.19
N ASN A 63 6.57 -24.75 -0.53
CA ASN A 63 7.12 -24.38 -1.83
C ASN A 63 8.59 -23.94 -1.75
N MET A 64 9.03 -23.43 -0.60
CA MET A 64 10.42 -23.09 -0.32
C MET A 64 11.30 -24.29 0.04
N GLY A 65 10.73 -25.51 0.17
CA GLY A 65 11.45 -26.72 0.58
C GLY A 65 11.68 -26.83 2.09
N TYR A 66 10.86 -26.16 2.90
CA TYR A 66 10.88 -26.21 4.37
C TYR A 66 9.74 -27.06 4.93
N GLU A 67 9.12 -27.92 4.13
CA GLU A 67 7.94 -28.71 4.53
C GLU A 67 8.19 -29.57 5.78
N SER A 68 9.38 -30.15 5.92
CA SER A 68 9.78 -31.00 7.07
C SER A 68 10.43 -30.22 8.21
N GLN A 69 10.82 -28.96 7.98
CA GLN A 69 11.51 -28.14 8.96
C GLN A 69 10.56 -27.64 10.06
N PRO A 70 11.04 -27.51 11.32
CA PRO A 70 10.25 -26.81 12.34
C PRO A 70 10.17 -25.33 12.03
N TYR A 71 8.95 -24.78 12.03
CA TYR A 71 8.74 -23.35 11.86
C TYR A 71 7.57 -22.85 12.68
N ILE A 72 7.61 -21.56 13.00
CA ILE A 72 6.52 -20.82 13.62
C ILE A 72 6.00 -19.78 12.66
N VAL A 73 4.69 -19.56 12.68
CA VAL A 73 4.01 -18.46 11.99
C VAL A 73 3.27 -17.63 13.03
N VAL A 74 3.62 -16.36 13.14
CA VAL A 74 3.03 -15.43 14.09
C VAL A 74 2.30 -14.35 13.32
N PHE A 75 0.99 -14.25 13.54
CA PHE A 75 0.17 -13.21 12.94
C PHE A 75 0.21 -11.94 13.80
N HIS A 76 0.40 -10.81 13.14
CA HIS A 76 0.40 -9.47 13.71
C HIS A 76 -0.64 -8.58 13.02
N LYS A 77 -1.26 -7.70 13.81
CA LYS A 77 -2.17 -6.64 13.36
C LYS A 77 -1.91 -5.32 14.10
N ASP A 78 -0.70 -5.15 14.55
CA ASP A 78 -0.20 -3.98 15.29
C ASP A 78 0.20 -2.81 14.37
N THR A 79 0.08 -3.01 13.07
CA THR A 79 0.30 -2.02 12.02
C THR A 79 -0.95 -1.88 11.14
N GLU A 80 -0.94 -0.91 10.22
CA GLU A 80 -2.02 -0.75 9.23
C GLU A 80 -2.25 -2.01 8.37
N ASN A 81 -1.22 -2.85 8.24
CA ASN A 81 -1.23 -4.03 7.39
C ASN A 81 -1.25 -5.31 8.23
N ASN A 82 -2.18 -6.21 7.96
CA ASN A 82 -2.11 -7.56 8.48
C ASN A 82 -0.85 -8.25 7.93
N HIS A 83 -0.08 -8.90 8.79
CA HIS A 83 1.11 -9.60 8.37
C HIS A 83 1.42 -10.81 9.24
N VAL A 84 2.23 -11.72 8.70
CA VAL A 84 2.73 -12.88 9.42
C VAL A 84 4.25 -12.90 9.37
N HIS A 85 4.86 -13.16 10.52
CA HIS A 85 6.28 -13.50 10.63
C HIS A 85 6.43 -15.01 10.56
N ILE A 86 7.38 -15.48 9.77
CA ILE A 86 7.74 -16.90 9.65
C ILE A 86 9.18 -17.04 10.09
N VAL A 87 9.43 -17.93 11.06
CA VAL A 87 10.78 -18.20 11.59
C VAL A 87 11.05 -19.69 11.53
N SER A 88 12.21 -20.06 10.98
CA SER A 88 12.71 -21.43 10.85
C SER A 88 14.24 -21.46 10.85
N SER A 89 14.83 -22.61 10.55
CA SER A 89 16.27 -22.80 10.38
C SER A 89 16.61 -23.10 8.92
N ARG A 90 17.69 -22.48 8.39
CA ARG A 90 18.32 -22.88 7.11
C ARG A 90 19.20 -24.11 7.22
N VAL A 91 19.32 -24.68 8.42
CA VAL A 91 20.00 -25.94 8.64
C VAL A 91 18.95 -27.03 8.73
N ASP A 92 19.03 -28.01 7.87
CA ASP A 92 18.13 -29.15 7.84
C ASP A 92 18.25 -29.93 9.15
N LYS A 93 17.11 -30.15 9.84
CA LYS A 93 17.07 -30.72 11.19
C LYS A 93 17.56 -32.16 11.25
N GLU A 94 17.48 -32.90 10.14
CA GLU A 94 17.87 -34.34 10.08
C GLU A 94 19.31 -34.54 9.64
N THR A 95 19.70 -33.75 8.62
CA THR A 95 21.04 -33.94 7.99
C THR A 95 22.10 -32.99 8.50
N GLY A 96 21.71 -31.91 9.21
CA GLY A 96 22.61 -30.82 9.63
C GLY A 96 23.21 -30.03 8.47
N LYS A 97 22.76 -30.28 7.23
CA LYS A 97 23.23 -29.57 6.03
C LYS A 97 22.45 -28.30 5.81
N LYS A 98 23.10 -27.32 5.19
CA LYS A 98 22.45 -26.08 4.80
C LYS A 98 21.43 -26.34 3.68
N ILE A 99 20.18 -25.91 3.87
CA ILE A 99 19.16 -25.85 2.83
C ILE A 99 19.64 -24.85 1.77
N ASN A 100 19.47 -25.19 0.50
CA ASN A 100 19.96 -24.36 -0.62
C ASN A 100 19.23 -23.02 -0.70
N ASP A 101 19.92 -21.95 -0.33
CA ASP A 101 19.45 -20.57 -0.36
C ASP A 101 19.92 -19.77 -1.60
N SER A 102 20.49 -20.45 -2.60
CA SER A 102 20.83 -19.81 -3.87
C SER A 102 19.59 -19.22 -4.51
N PHE A 103 19.66 -17.94 -4.91
CA PHE A 103 18.52 -17.20 -5.45
C PHE A 103 17.30 -17.19 -4.52
N GLU A 104 17.50 -17.18 -3.20
CA GLU A 104 16.44 -17.28 -2.18
C GLU A 104 15.31 -16.26 -2.43
N ARG A 105 15.66 -15.04 -2.83
CA ARG A 105 14.67 -13.99 -3.13
C ARG A 105 13.77 -14.36 -4.30
N LEU A 106 14.33 -14.84 -5.42
CA LEU A 106 13.53 -15.25 -6.58
C LEU A 106 12.64 -16.46 -6.24
N LYS A 107 13.22 -17.44 -5.54
CA LYS A 107 12.47 -18.61 -5.04
C LYS A 107 11.34 -18.19 -4.10
N SER A 108 11.59 -17.25 -3.18
CA SER A 108 10.56 -16.74 -2.26
C SER A 108 9.41 -16.06 -3.00
N GLN A 109 9.70 -15.27 -4.02
CA GLN A 109 8.66 -14.63 -4.84
C GLN A 109 7.83 -15.66 -5.60
N GLN A 110 8.45 -16.67 -6.18
CA GLN A 110 7.77 -17.77 -6.87
C GLN A 110 6.94 -18.62 -5.90
N ALA A 111 7.52 -18.99 -4.76
CA ALA A 111 6.86 -19.76 -3.72
C ALA A 111 5.63 -19.05 -3.16
N LEU A 112 5.74 -17.73 -2.94
CA LEU A 112 4.61 -16.91 -2.48
C LEU A 112 3.51 -16.83 -3.55
N ALA A 113 3.85 -16.61 -4.81
CA ALA A 113 2.88 -16.57 -5.90
C ALA A 113 2.11 -17.88 -6.02
N GLN A 114 2.80 -19.02 -5.96
CA GLN A 114 2.19 -20.36 -5.99
C GLN A 114 1.32 -20.63 -4.74
N ALA A 115 1.77 -20.20 -3.56
CA ALA A 115 1.01 -20.33 -2.32
C ALA A 115 -0.29 -19.52 -2.37
N MET A 116 -0.23 -18.27 -2.85
CA MET A 116 -1.41 -17.43 -3.02
C MET A 116 -2.37 -18.02 -4.07
N GLU A 117 -1.85 -18.50 -5.20
CA GLU A 117 -2.65 -19.16 -6.23
C GLU A 117 -3.41 -20.36 -5.67
N LYS A 118 -2.74 -21.21 -4.91
CA LYS A 118 -3.34 -22.41 -4.32
C LYS A 118 -4.36 -22.10 -3.22
N VAL A 119 -4.02 -21.19 -2.30
CA VAL A 119 -4.88 -20.88 -1.15
C VAL A 119 -6.06 -19.99 -1.52
N LEU A 120 -5.87 -19.04 -2.43
CA LEU A 120 -6.91 -18.10 -2.84
C LEU A 120 -7.67 -18.55 -4.10
N GLY A 121 -7.26 -19.65 -4.72
CA GLY A 121 -7.87 -20.17 -5.93
C GLY A 121 -7.62 -19.31 -7.18
N THR A 122 -6.59 -18.45 -7.17
CA THR A 122 -6.22 -17.61 -8.34
C THR A 122 -5.35 -18.42 -9.30
N ASN A 123 -5.74 -18.51 -10.58
CA ASN A 123 -4.95 -19.19 -11.60
C ASN A 123 -4.37 -18.17 -12.59
N ARG A 124 -3.09 -17.82 -12.43
CA ARG A 124 -2.40 -16.83 -13.27
C ARG A 124 -2.33 -17.19 -14.74
N ILE A 125 -2.20 -18.48 -15.06
CA ILE A 125 -2.21 -18.94 -16.45
C ILE A 125 -3.59 -18.76 -17.06
N ALA A 126 -4.66 -19.16 -16.35
CA ALA A 126 -6.03 -18.95 -16.81
C ALA A 126 -6.40 -17.46 -16.92
N GLU A 127 -5.85 -16.61 -16.04
CA GLU A 127 -5.99 -15.15 -16.12
C GLU A 127 -5.29 -14.62 -17.38
N LEU A 128 -4.06 -15.06 -17.65
CA LEU A 128 -3.32 -14.71 -18.85
C LEU A 128 -4.07 -15.16 -20.13
N ASP A 129 -4.61 -16.37 -20.15
CA ASP A 129 -5.39 -16.86 -21.28
C ASP A 129 -6.65 -16.02 -21.54
N LYS A 130 -7.30 -15.50 -20.48
CA LYS A 130 -8.41 -14.54 -20.62
C LYS A 130 -7.95 -13.20 -21.22
N LEU A 131 -6.77 -12.71 -20.84
CA LEU A 131 -6.21 -11.47 -21.39
C LEU A 131 -5.87 -11.61 -22.87
N LEU A 132 -5.37 -12.78 -23.29
CA LEU A 132 -5.06 -13.06 -24.69
C LEU A 132 -6.30 -13.19 -25.61
N GLN A 133 -7.50 -13.22 -25.04
CA GLN A 133 -8.76 -13.18 -25.79
C GLN A 133 -9.23 -11.75 -26.12
N TYR A 134 -8.52 -10.72 -25.66
CA TYR A 134 -8.89 -9.34 -25.95
C TYR A 134 -8.63 -9.03 -27.44
N ARG A 135 -9.51 -8.23 -28.03
CA ARG A 135 -9.29 -7.66 -29.36
C ARG A 135 -8.31 -6.53 -29.28
N LEU A 136 -7.26 -6.61 -30.04
CA LEU A 136 -6.11 -5.71 -30.02
C LEU A 136 -5.80 -5.27 -31.46
N SER A 137 -5.42 -4.01 -31.65
CA SER A 137 -4.99 -3.51 -32.96
C SER A 137 -3.48 -3.61 -33.17
N ASN A 138 -2.70 -3.68 -32.07
CA ASN A 138 -1.24 -3.72 -32.15
C ASN A 138 -0.59 -4.28 -30.88
N LEU A 139 0.72 -4.56 -30.95
CA LEU A 139 1.50 -5.09 -29.82
C LEU A 139 1.62 -4.12 -28.62
N GLN A 140 1.58 -2.81 -28.87
CA GLN A 140 1.63 -1.83 -27.77
C GLN A 140 0.37 -1.92 -26.89
N GLN A 141 -0.78 -2.20 -27.48
CA GLN A 141 -2.01 -2.45 -26.73
C GLN A 141 -1.91 -3.73 -25.89
N LEU A 142 -1.31 -4.78 -26.44
CA LEU A 142 -1.05 -6.01 -25.69
C LEU A 142 -0.10 -5.76 -24.54
N ASP A 143 0.99 -5.04 -24.75
CA ASP A 143 1.93 -4.68 -23.71
C ASP A 143 1.25 -3.93 -22.56
N LYS A 144 0.44 -2.91 -22.86
CA LYS A 144 -0.31 -2.15 -21.86
C LYS A 144 -1.38 -2.97 -21.13
N LEU A 145 -2.07 -3.86 -21.83
CA LEU A 145 -3.03 -4.80 -21.23
C LEU A 145 -2.32 -5.74 -20.24
N LEU A 146 -1.19 -6.30 -20.64
CA LEU A 146 -0.40 -7.21 -19.83
C LEU A 146 0.25 -6.50 -18.62
N GLU A 147 0.87 -5.34 -18.84
CA GLU A 147 1.47 -4.51 -17.78
C GLU A 147 0.45 -4.16 -16.70
N ARG A 148 -0.77 -3.80 -17.11
CA ARG A 148 -1.86 -3.45 -16.20
C ARG A 148 -2.30 -4.60 -15.30
N ASN A 149 -2.09 -5.84 -15.76
CA ASN A 149 -2.42 -7.08 -15.04
C ASN A 149 -1.19 -7.75 -14.40
N GLY A 150 -0.06 -7.05 -14.30
CA GLY A 150 1.14 -7.53 -13.61
C GLY A 150 2.03 -8.44 -14.44
N PHE A 151 1.79 -8.53 -15.74
CA PHE A 151 2.66 -9.26 -16.67
C PHE A 151 3.58 -8.29 -17.43
N LYS A 152 4.71 -8.80 -17.87
CA LYS A 152 5.65 -8.08 -18.73
C LYS A 152 5.78 -8.79 -20.06
N LEU A 153 5.61 -8.04 -21.15
CA LEU A 153 5.91 -8.52 -22.48
C LEU A 153 7.40 -8.34 -22.78
N SER A 154 8.06 -9.35 -23.32
CA SER A 154 9.45 -9.29 -23.74
C SER A 154 9.60 -10.00 -25.08
N GLN A 155 10.40 -9.45 -25.96
CA GLN A 155 10.76 -10.12 -27.22
C GLN A 155 11.94 -11.05 -26.95
N SER A 156 11.91 -12.25 -27.56
CA SER A 156 13.00 -13.20 -27.41
C SER A 156 14.26 -12.69 -28.16
N GLU A 157 15.40 -12.74 -27.47
CA GLU A 157 16.69 -12.36 -28.09
C GLU A 157 17.08 -13.28 -29.27
N ARG A 158 16.60 -14.52 -29.25
CA ARG A 158 16.93 -15.53 -30.24
C ARG A 158 16.03 -15.53 -31.48
N ASN A 159 14.80 -15.03 -31.33
CA ASN A 159 13.80 -15.00 -32.40
C ASN A 159 12.88 -13.80 -32.25
N SER A 160 13.02 -12.83 -33.14
CA SER A 160 12.22 -11.59 -33.14
C SER A 160 10.71 -11.82 -33.32
N ASN A 161 10.31 -12.96 -33.88
CA ASN A 161 8.91 -13.33 -34.02
C ASN A 161 8.33 -14.01 -32.77
N GLN A 162 9.15 -14.21 -31.72
CA GLN A 162 8.76 -14.88 -30.49
C GLN A 162 8.64 -13.90 -29.33
N LEU A 163 7.46 -13.84 -28.72
CA LEU A 163 7.14 -13.05 -27.56
C LEU A 163 7.09 -13.91 -26.31
N GLN A 164 7.71 -13.45 -25.25
CA GLN A 164 7.64 -14.07 -23.93
C GLN A 164 6.82 -13.20 -22.99
N ILE A 165 5.88 -13.80 -22.30
CA ILE A 165 5.08 -13.14 -21.26
C ILE A 165 5.59 -13.60 -19.90
N LEU A 166 6.10 -12.64 -19.11
CA LEU A 166 6.71 -12.87 -17.82
C LEU A 166 5.82 -12.36 -16.70
N HIS A 167 5.84 -13.06 -15.57
CA HIS A 167 5.32 -12.57 -14.30
C HIS A 167 6.42 -12.71 -13.24
N ASN A 168 6.76 -11.61 -12.54
CA ASN A 168 7.88 -11.58 -11.57
C ASN A 168 9.20 -12.16 -12.12
N GLY A 169 9.50 -11.89 -13.39
CA GLY A 169 10.74 -12.37 -14.05
C GLY A 169 10.69 -13.83 -14.53
N VAL A 170 9.58 -14.54 -14.34
CA VAL A 170 9.39 -15.94 -14.78
C VAL A 170 8.53 -15.96 -16.03
N VAL A 171 9.01 -16.65 -17.08
CA VAL A 171 8.24 -16.85 -18.32
C VAL A 171 7.02 -17.72 -18.02
N GLN A 172 5.83 -17.16 -18.23
CA GLN A 172 4.55 -17.85 -18.05
C GLN A 172 4.07 -18.48 -19.37
N LYS A 173 4.29 -17.78 -20.48
CA LYS A 173 3.87 -18.23 -21.81
C LYS A 173 4.77 -17.65 -22.88
N THR A 174 4.95 -18.41 -23.94
CA THR A 174 5.64 -17.99 -25.16
C THR A 174 4.64 -18.03 -26.32
N LEU A 175 4.60 -16.98 -27.12
CA LEU A 175 3.69 -16.83 -28.25
C LEU A 175 4.48 -16.43 -29.50
N LEU A 176 4.00 -16.80 -30.66
CA LEU A 176 4.46 -16.24 -31.94
C LEU A 176 3.60 -15.01 -32.28
N VAL A 177 4.23 -13.97 -32.80
CA VAL A 177 3.51 -12.74 -33.22
C VAL A 177 2.37 -13.08 -34.19
N ASP A 178 2.60 -14.05 -35.10
CA ASP A 178 1.63 -14.48 -36.10
C ASP A 178 0.40 -15.21 -35.50
N GLN A 179 0.49 -15.63 -34.24
CA GLN A 179 -0.63 -16.25 -33.50
C GLN A 179 -1.57 -15.21 -32.90
N LEU A 180 -1.17 -13.93 -32.88
CA LEU A 180 -1.99 -12.87 -32.36
C LEU A 180 -2.96 -12.36 -33.41
N SER A 181 -4.26 -12.46 -33.13
CA SER A 181 -5.31 -11.91 -33.98
C SER A 181 -5.42 -10.39 -33.80
N LEU A 182 -4.52 -9.63 -34.43
CA LEU A 182 -4.58 -8.18 -34.44
C LEU A 182 -5.64 -7.68 -35.43
N GLN A 183 -6.57 -6.86 -34.96
CA GLN A 183 -7.67 -6.33 -35.75
C GLN A 183 -7.92 -4.86 -35.45
N ASP A 184 -7.99 -4.03 -36.45
CA ASP A 184 -8.33 -2.62 -36.31
C ASP A 184 -9.76 -2.43 -35.78
N THR A 185 -9.94 -1.37 -34.97
CA THR A 185 -11.26 -1.00 -34.49
C THR A 185 -12.13 -0.51 -35.64
N PRO A 186 -13.36 -1.05 -35.84
CA PRO A 186 -14.26 -0.57 -36.86
C PRO A 186 -14.60 0.91 -36.73
N LYS A 187 -14.61 1.68 -37.82
CA LYS A 187 -14.91 3.12 -37.83
C LYS A 187 -16.28 3.47 -37.21
N ALA A 188 -17.25 2.57 -37.21
CA ALA A 188 -18.59 2.75 -36.69
C ALA A 188 -18.88 1.93 -35.44
N ASP A 189 -17.91 1.77 -34.55
CA ASP A 189 -18.06 0.98 -33.32
C ASP A 189 -19.09 1.64 -32.37
N LYS A 190 -20.18 0.93 -32.11
CA LYS A 190 -21.25 1.36 -31.19
C LYS A 190 -20.75 1.45 -29.75
N ARG A 191 -19.83 0.55 -29.35
CA ARG A 191 -19.28 0.54 -28.00
C ARG A 191 -18.35 1.73 -27.77
N ALA A 192 -17.55 2.10 -28.76
CA ALA A 192 -16.73 3.31 -28.72
C ALA A 192 -17.56 4.57 -28.48
N LYS A 193 -18.71 4.71 -29.19
CA LYS A 193 -19.65 5.82 -28.97
C LYS A 193 -20.24 5.83 -27.56
N GLN A 194 -20.59 4.65 -27.03
CA GLN A 194 -21.12 4.51 -25.67
C GLN A 194 -20.07 4.89 -24.63
N ILE A 195 -18.82 4.47 -24.80
CA ILE A 195 -17.71 4.81 -23.90
C ILE A 195 -17.49 6.32 -23.91
N LYS A 196 -17.50 6.95 -25.08
CA LYS A 196 -17.40 8.40 -25.20
C LYS A 196 -18.50 9.11 -24.38
N ALA A 197 -19.74 8.68 -24.48
CA ALA A 197 -20.85 9.23 -23.70
C ALA A 197 -20.68 9.03 -22.18
N PHE A 198 -20.07 7.91 -21.76
CA PHE A 198 -19.74 7.72 -20.34
C PHE A 198 -18.69 8.73 -19.87
N ILE A 199 -17.62 8.94 -20.66
CA ILE A 199 -16.59 9.93 -20.33
C ILE A 199 -17.21 11.31 -20.21
N GLU A 200 -17.99 11.77 -21.21
CA GLU A 200 -18.66 13.07 -21.25
C GLU A 200 -19.58 13.29 -20.03
N LYS A 201 -20.33 12.26 -19.64
CA LYS A 201 -21.22 12.33 -18.47
C LYS A 201 -20.44 12.41 -17.16
N TYR A 202 -19.43 11.56 -17.01
CA TYR A 202 -18.71 11.44 -15.73
C TYR A 202 -17.71 12.55 -15.48
N GLN A 203 -17.19 13.23 -16.53
CA GLN A 203 -16.41 14.47 -16.39
C GLN A 203 -17.17 15.59 -15.65
N GLN A 204 -18.51 15.61 -15.74
CA GLN A 204 -19.34 16.60 -15.07
C GLN A 204 -19.52 16.30 -13.57
N MET A 205 -19.22 15.07 -13.15
CA MET A 205 -19.47 14.58 -11.79
C MET A 205 -18.18 14.36 -10.98
N TYR A 206 -17.09 14.05 -11.65
CA TYR A 206 -15.82 13.68 -11.05
C TYR A 206 -14.67 14.45 -11.68
N SER A 207 -13.64 14.72 -10.91
CA SER A 207 -12.46 15.42 -11.39
C SER A 207 -11.76 14.63 -12.50
N ASN A 208 -11.57 15.29 -13.64
CA ASN A 208 -10.81 14.77 -14.76
C ASN A 208 -9.33 15.20 -14.74
N LYS A 209 -8.89 15.86 -13.65
CA LYS A 209 -7.52 16.29 -13.45
C LYS A 209 -6.60 15.09 -13.31
N VAL A 210 -5.51 15.11 -14.07
CA VAL A 210 -4.50 14.04 -14.10
C VAL A 210 -3.27 14.53 -13.36
N PHE A 211 -2.77 13.74 -12.43
CA PHE A 211 -1.58 14.05 -11.65
C PHE A 211 -0.58 12.89 -11.65
N LYS A 212 0.65 13.20 -11.32
CA LYS A 212 1.77 12.26 -11.28
C LYS A 212 1.81 11.52 -9.95
N VAL A 213 1.93 10.19 -10.01
CA VAL A 213 2.15 9.32 -8.86
C VAL A 213 3.56 8.73 -8.99
N VAL A 214 4.44 9.04 -8.04
CA VAL A 214 5.86 8.68 -8.09
C VAL A 214 6.14 7.56 -7.09
N ASP A 215 6.64 6.44 -7.59
CA ASP A 215 7.14 5.36 -6.73
C ASP A 215 8.59 5.64 -6.34
N ASP A 216 8.78 6.27 -5.17
CA ASP A 216 10.07 6.70 -4.63
C ASP A 216 10.80 5.62 -3.82
N ARG A 217 10.27 4.38 -3.80
CA ARG A 217 10.88 3.27 -3.02
C ARG A 217 12.27 2.92 -3.50
N ALA A 218 12.56 3.11 -4.79
CA ALA A 218 13.89 2.91 -5.36
C ALA A 218 14.92 3.89 -4.78
N GLU A 219 14.56 5.18 -4.69
CA GLU A 219 15.42 6.23 -4.13
C GLU A 219 15.69 6.02 -2.64
N LYS A 220 14.70 5.51 -1.91
CA LYS A 220 14.82 5.20 -0.48
C LYS A 220 15.58 3.90 -0.19
N GLY A 221 16.17 3.25 -1.19
CA GLY A 221 16.91 2.01 -1.02
C GLY A 221 16.05 0.79 -0.65
N LEU A 222 14.73 0.88 -0.80
CA LEU A 222 13.79 -0.20 -0.51
C LEU A 222 13.75 -1.27 -1.62
N TYR A 223 14.36 -0.96 -2.78
CA TYR A 223 14.61 -1.92 -3.85
C TYR A 223 16.09 -2.34 -3.87
N PRO A 224 16.39 -3.54 -4.34
CA PRO A 224 17.78 -3.94 -4.60
C PRO A 224 18.45 -3.00 -5.59
N LYS A 225 19.76 -2.81 -5.42
CA LYS A 225 20.55 -1.90 -6.26
C LYS A 225 20.45 -2.21 -7.76
N GLU A 226 20.23 -3.46 -8.14
CA GLU A 226 20.03 -3.91 -9.52
C GLU A 226 18.70 -3.44 -10.14
N GLN A 227 17.74 -2.99 -9.31
CA GLN A 227 16.43 -2.45 -9.72
C GLN A 227 16.29 -0.96 -9.36
N GLN A 228 17.32 -0.33 -8.84
CA GLN A 228 17.38 1.09 -8.50
C GLN A 228 17.62 1.93 -9.77
N THR A 229 16.80 1.74 -10.76
CA THR A 229 16.72 2.64 -11.90
C THR A 229 15.53 3.57 -11.68
N VAL A 230 15.59 4.71 -12.30
CA VAL A 230 14.58 5.80 -12.36
C VAL A 230 13.25 5.52 -11.65
N PRO A 231 12.73 6.41 -10.81
CA PRO A 231 11.45 6.23 -10.13
C PRO A 231 10.35 5.82 -11.11
N LYS A 232 9.57 4.80 -10.77
CA LYS A 232 8.43 4.42 -11.61
C LYS A 232 7.35 5.48 -11.47
N ILE A 233 7.00 6.12 -12.58
CA ILE A 233 5.98 7.15 -12.65
C ILE A 233 4.71 6.55 -13.23
N GLU A 234 3.59 6.82 -12.58
CA GLU A 234 2.24 6.52 -13.05
C GLU A 234 1.41 7.82 -13.05
N PHE A 235 0.38 7.88 -13.86
CA PHE A 235 -0.56 8.99 -13.86
C PHE A 235 -1.94 8.49 -13.42
N ALA A 236 -2.60 9.28 -12.57
CA ALA A 236 -3.89 8.95 -12.00
C ALA A 236 -4.88 10.10 -12.16
N SER A 237 -6.17 9.76 -12.19
CA SER A 237 -7.29 10.70 -12.20
C SER A 237 -8.50 10.07 -11.52
N GLU A 238 -9.30 10.86 -10.83
CA GLU A 238 -10.55 10.38 -10.23
C GLU A 238 -11.51 9.84 -11.30
N LEU A 239 -11.66 10.55 -12.42
CA LEU A 239 -12.47 10.10 -13.55
C LEU A 239 -12.01 8.74 -14.08
N GLN A 240 -10.69 8.53 -14.24
CA GLN A 240 -10.10 7.24 -14.64
C GLN A 240 -10.53 6.12 -13.68
N GLN A 241 -10.42 6.36 -12.36
CA GLN A 241 -10.79 5.38 -11.35
C GLN A 241 -12.30 5.07 -11.40
N LYS A 242 -13.15 6.09 -11.56
CA LYS A 242 -14.62 5.89 -11.64
C LYS A 242 -15.05 5.13 -12.88
N LEU A 243 -14.44 5.39 -14.03
CA LEU A 243 -14.71 4.63 -15.25
C LEU A 243 -14.35 3.15 -15.09
N ARG A 244 -13.27 2.86 -14.36
CA ARG A 244 -12.87 1.51 -14.03
C ARG A 244 -13.85 0.84 -13.07
N ASP A 245 -14.19 1.49 -11.95
CA ASP A 245 -15.01 0.92 -10.89
C ASP A 245 -16.46 0.66 -11.32
N VAL A 246 -17.03 1.57 -12.12
CA VAL A 246 -18.46 1.54 -12.50
C VAL A 246 -18.69 0.76 -13.81
N PHE A 247 -17.80 0.90 -14.78
CA PHE A 247 -18.00 0.34 -16.14
C PHE A 247 -16.99 -0.74 -16.52
N GLY A 248 -15.97 -0.97 -15.70
CA GLY A 248 -14.87 -1.86 -16.05
C GLY A 248 -13.99 -1.30 -17.18
N ILE A 249 -13.98 0.02 -17.37
CA ILE A 249 -13.19 0.71 -18.38
C ILE A 249 -11.91 1.21 -17.71
N ASP A 250 -10.77 0.59 -18.00
CA ASP A 250 -9.49 0.99 -17.47
C ASP A 250 -8.75 1.90 -18.48
N ILE A 251 -8.09 2.94 -17.98
CA ILE A 251 -7.37 3.92 -18.78
C ILE A 251 -5.91 3.89 -18.38
N VAL A 252 -5.01 3.74 -19.35
CA VAL A 252 -3.56 3.73 -19.18
C VAL A 252 -2.97 4.91 -19.92
N PHE A 253 -2.41 5.87 -19.20
CA PHE A 253 -1.77 7.04 -19.77
C PHE A 253 -0.39 6.70 -20.35
N HIS A 254 -0.07 7.27 -21.52
CA HIS A 254 1.23 7.14 -22.16
C HIS A 254 2.06 8.39 -21.92
N HIS A 255 3.21 8.21 -21.32
CA HIS A 255 4.17 9.28 -21.07
C HIS A 255 5.58 8.82 -21.44
N LYS A 256 6.50 9.75 -21.58
CA LYS A 256 7.93 9.49 -21.75
C LYS A 256 8.66 10.09 -20.57
N ASP A 257 9.41 9.27 -19.86
CA ASP A 257 10.15 9.65 -18.66
C ASP A 257 9.20 10.30 -17.64
N ASP A 258 9.51 11.46 -17.10
CA ASP A 258 8.69 12.20 -16.16
C ASP A 258 7.76 13.26 -16.80
N LYS A 259 7.68 13.29 -18.13
CA LYS A 259 6.85 14.24 -18.88
C LYS A 259 5.38 13.91 -18.77
N LEU A 260 4.53 14.94 -18.93
CA LEU A 260 3.08 14.78 -18.97
C LEU A 260 2.64 13.79 -20.08
N PRO A 261 1.50 13.11 -19.88
CA PRO A 261 0.98 12.18 -20.86
C PRO A 261 0.71 12.85 -22.22
N PHE A 262 1.05 12.15 -23.30
CA PHE A 262 0.76 12.54 -24.68
C PHE A 262 -0.40 11.76 -25.31
N GLY A 263 -0.90 10.72 -24.65
CA GLY A 263 -1.97 9.87 -25.12
C GLY A 263 -2.41 8.89 -24.06
N TYR A 264 -3.38 8.04 -24.39
CA TYR A 264 -3.82 6.96 -23.51
C TYR A 264 -4.34 5.76 -24.28
N THR A 265 -4.33 4.61 -23.66
CA THR A 265 -5.01 3.38 -24.07
C THR A 265 -6.20 3.15 -23.17
N LEU A 266 -7.30 2.68 -23.74
CA LEU A 266 -8.53 2.34 -23.02
C LEU A 266 -8.79 0.85 -23.13
N ILE A 267 -8.93 0.18 -22.00
CA ILE A 267 -9.20 -1.25 -21.88
C ILE A 267 -10.64 -1.44 -21.43
N ASP A 268 -11.50 -1.95 -22.30
CA ASP A 268 -12.87 -2.29 -21.95
C ASP A 268 -12.96 -3.76 -21.51
N ASN A 269 -12.96 -3.97 -20.20
CA ASN A 269 -13.03 -5.31 -19.63
C ASN A 269 -14.38 -6.00 -19.85
N LYS A 270 -15.43 -5.23 -20.16
CA LYS A 270 -16.77 -5.78 -20.43
C LYS A 270 -16.84 -6.48 -21.79
N THR A 271 -16.28 -5.85 -22.83
CA THR A 271 -16.30 -6.39 -24.19
C THR A 271 -15.00 -7.06 -24.59
N LYS A 272 -14.00 -7.04 -23.70
CA LYS A 272 -12.64 -7.55 -23.96
C LYS A 272 -12.01 -6.89 -25.19
N GLN A 273 -12.07 -5.57 -25.26
CA GLN A 273 -11.50 -4.80 -26.36
C GLN A 273 -10.60 -3.68 -25.85
N VAL A 274 -9.52 -3.45 -26.55
CA VAL A 274 -8.58 -2.36 -26.27
C VAL A 274 -8.67 -1.33 -27.38
N TYR A 275 -8.83 -0.06 -26.99
CA TYR A 275 -8.95 1.07 -27.90
C TYR A 275 -7.77 2.02 -27.75
N LYS A 276 -7.36 2.62 -28.83
CA LYS A 276 -6.52 3.82 -28.79
C LYS A 276 -7.37 4.99 -28.28
N GLY A 277 -6.88 5.76 -27.31
CA GLY A 277 -7.65 6.84 -26.70
C GLY A 277 -8.24 7.82 -27.72
N SER A 278 -7.48 8.17 -28.76
CA SER A 278 -7.95 9.09 -29.83
C SER A 278 -9.10 8.51 -30.71
N GLU A 279 -9.35 7.21 -30.67
CA GLU A 279 -10.52 6.59 -31.35
C GLU A 279 -11.81 6.84 -30.57
N ILE A 280 -11.71 7.13 -29.27
CA ILE A 280 -12.83 7.44 -28.37
C ILE A 280 -12.96 8.94 -28.19
N MET A 281 -11.91 9.59 -27.65
CA MET A 281 -11.86 11.02 -27.37
C MET A 281 -10.40 11.47 -27.32
N LYS A 282 -10.09 12.70 -27.78
CA LYS A 282 -8.73 13.23 -27.64
C LYS A 282 -8.37 13.44 -26.18
N LEU A 283 -7.10 13.22 -25.82
CA LEU A 283 -6.62 13.34 -24.43
C LEU A 283 -7.04 14.68 -23.78
N LYS A 284 -6.83 15.78 -24.46
CA LYS A 284 -7.16 17.13 -23.99
C LYS A 284 -8.65 17.39 -23.79
N ASP A 285 -9.51 16.65 -24.48
CA ASP A 285 -10.96 16.77 -24.37
C ASP A 285 -11.50 15.89 -23.21
N ALA A 286 -10.76 14.79 -22.90
CA ALA A 286 -11.13 13.86 -21.84
C ALA A 286 -10.52 14.26 -20.48
N PHE A 287 -9.31 14.81 -20.45
CA PHE A 287 -8.53 15.00 -19.23
C PHE A 287 -7.82 16.38 -19.20
N GLU A 288 -7.74 16.95 -18.00
CA GLU A 288 -6.94 18.13 -17.68
C GLU A 288 -5.61 17.67 -17.07
N LEU A 289 -4.50 17.92 -17.75
CA LEU A 289 -3.16 17.53 -17.27
C LEU A 289 -2.64 18.58 -16.28
N THR A 290 -2.22 18.13 -15.09
CA THR A 290 -1.62 18.99 -14.06
C THR A 290 -0.14 18.65 -13.86
N ASN A 291 0.62 19.58 -13.28
CA ASN A 291 2.00 19.35 -12.86
C ASN A 291 2.09 18.82 -11.43
N SER A 292 0.95 18.62 -10.76
CA SER A 292 0.90 18.11 -9.39
C SER A 292 1.40 16.68 -9.30
N SER A 293 2.10 16.38 -8.23
CA SER A 293 2.66 15.05 -7.98
C SER A 293 2.46 14.62 -6.53
N ILE A 294 2.39 13.32 -6.33
CA ILE A 294 2.28 12.70 -5.00
C ILE A 294 3.11 11.43 -4.96
N SER A 295 3.66 11.07 -3.78
CA SER A 295 4.31 9.79 -3.62
C SER A 295 3.31 8.65 -3.74
N LYS A 296 3.74 7.50 -4.25
CA LYS A 296 2.86 6.32 -4.35
C LYS A 296 2.33 5.88 -3.00
N LYS A 297 3.15 5.95 -1.96
CA LYS A 297 2.76 5.63 -0.59
C LYS A 297 1.61 6.52 -0.11
N ASP A 298 1.75 7.84 -0.30
CA ASP A 298 0.73 8.78 0.14
C ASP A 298 -0.54 8.68 -0.70
N PHE A 299 -0.40 8.49 -2.02
CA PHE A 299 -1.56 8.28 -2.90
C PHE A 299 -2.35 7.02 -2.54
N GLU A 300 -1.69 5.91 -2.27
CA GLU A 300 -2.36 4.68 -1.84
C GLU A 300 -3.09 4.90 -0.49
N ARG A 301 -2.48 5.66 0.42
CA ARG A 301 -3.11 6.05 1.68
C ARG A 301 -4.36 6.92 1.47
N LEU A 302 -4.31 7.89 0.55
CA LEU A 302 -5.46 8.73 0.20
C LEU A 302 -6.58 7.93 -0.46
N LYS A 303 -6.22 7.05 -1.39
CA LYS A 303 -7.14 6.27 -2.19
C LYS A 303 -8.02 5.33 -1.37
N ASP A 304 -7.55 4.90 -0.22
CA ASP A 304 -8.26 3.95 0.62
C ASP A 304 -9.35 4.59 1.50
N TYR A 305 -9.37 5.92 1.64
CA TYR A 305 -10.44 6.60 2.35
C TYR A 305 -11.79 6.40 1.64
N ASN A 306 -12.79 5.96 2.40
CA ASN A 306 -14.16 5.80 1.90
C ASN A 306 -14.96 7.09 2.15
N LEU A 307 -14.85 8.02 1.23
CA LEU A 307 -15.47 9.34 1.30
C LEU A 307 -16.76 9.39 0.46
N ARG A 308 -17.82 9.91 1.02
CA ARG A 308 -19.15 9.96 0.38
C ARG A 308 -19.62 11.38 0.07
N THR A 309 -19.12 12.35 0.85
CA THR A 309 -19.56 13.74 0.79
C THR A 309 -18.37 14.69 0.68
N ASP A 310 -18.62 15.87 0.13
CA ASP A 310 -17.63 16.93 0.06
C ASP A 310 -17.14 17.35 1.46
N LYS A 311 -18.02 17.29 2.47
CA LYS A 311 -17.67 17.59 3.86
C LYS A 311 -16.64 16.59 4.41
N GLU A 312 -16.89 15.29 4.26
CA GLU A 312 -15.95 14.25 4.67
C GLU A 312 -14.58 14.44 3.99
N LYS A 313 -14.59 14.83 2.71
CA LYS A 313 -13.37 15.15 1.96
C LYS A 313 -12.61 16.33 2.55
N GLN A 314 -13.31 17.44 2.87
CA GLN A 314 -12.68 18.61 3.49
C GLN A 314 -12.08 18.28 4.86
N ILE A 315 -12.77 17.50 5.68
CA ILE A 315 -12.27 17.05 6.98
C ILE A 315 -10.97 16.24 6.87
N VAL A 316 -10.93 15.30 5.92
CA VAL A 316 -9.69 14.52 5.68
C VAL A 316 -8.57 15.41 5.15
N LEU A 317 -8.85 16.33 4.24
CA LEU A 317 -7.84 17.28 3.73
C LEU A 317 -7.28 18.16 4.84
N GLN A 318 -8.13 18.69 5.72
CA GLN A 318 -7.71 19.48 6.88
C GLN A 318 -6.81 18.66 7.81
N HIS A 319 -7.18 17.42 8.11
CA HIS A 319 -6.39 16.51 8.93
C HIS A 319 -5.02 16.22 8.31
N LEU A 320 -4.98 15.88 7.02
CA LEU A 320 -3.75 15.59 6.30
C LEU A 320 -2.82 16.80 6.22
N TYR A 321 -3.40 17.99 6.02
CA TYR A 321 -2.64 19.25 6.04
C TYR A 321 -1.96 19.49 7.38
N LYS A 322 -2.67 19.26 8.50
CA LYS A 322 -2.10 19.33 9.86
C LYS A 322 -0.95 18.33 10.07
N GLN A 323 -0.99 17.19 9.38
CA GLN A 323 0.10 16.20 9.38
C GLN A 323 1.26 16.56 8.44
N GLY A 324 1.23 17.71 7.77
CA GLY A 324 2.25 18.15 6.84
C GLY A 324 2.17 17.51 5.45
N LEU A 325 1.10 16.76 5.16
CA LEU A 325 0.88 16.18 3.85
C LEU A 325 0.16 17.21 2.96
N GLN A 326 0.89 17.81 2.03
CA GLN A 326 0.32 18.73 1.04
C GLN A 326 -0.31 17.92 -0.09
N THR A 327 -1.63 17.96 -0.18
CA THR A 327 -2.40 17.27 -1.23
C THR A 327 -3.39 18.22 -1.87
N GLU A 328 -3.58 18.04 -3.17
CA GLU A 328 -4.60 18.76 -3.90
C GLU A 328 -5.97 18.07 -3.69
N PRO A 329 -7.06 18.82 -3.60
CA PRO A 329 -8.40 18.24 -3.37
C PRO A 329 -8.82 17.19 -4.40
N PHE A 330 -8.35 17.29 -5.65
CA PHE A 330 -8.64 16.34 -6.71
C PHE A 330 -7.85 15.00 -6.61
N MET A 331 -6.86 14.91 -5.71
CA MET A 331 -6.14 13.66 -5.44
C MET A 331 -6.89 12.74 -4.47
N LEU A 332 -7.85 13.29 -3.74
CA LEU A 332 -8.69 12.56 -2.80
C LEU A 332 -10.02 12.18 -3.48
N PHE A 333 -10.19 10.89 -3.74
CA PHE A 333 -11.30 10.39 -4.55
C PHE A 333 -12.56 10.14 -3.72
N GLU A 334 -13.71 10.42 -4.30
CA GLU A 334 -15.01 10.22 -3.67
C GLU A 334 -15.68 8.91 -4.13
N ASN A 335 -16.41 8.27 -3.23
CA ASN A 335 -17.11 7.01 -3.48
C ASN A 335 -18.64 7.18 -3.53
N LYS A 336 -19.13 8.17 -4.29
CA LYS A 336 -20.57 8.52 -4.39
C LYS A 336 -21.49 7.35 -4.81
N HIS A 337 -20.97 6.36 -5.50
CA HIS A 337 -21.76 5.22 -6.03
C HIS A 337 -21.59 3.91 -5.26
N LEU A 338 -20.70 3.82 -4.28
CA LEU A 338 -20.66 2.66 -3.43
C LEU A 338 -21.88 2.67 -2.53
N LYS A 339 -22.82 1.78 -2.80
CA LYS A 339 -23.87 1.43 -1.83
C LYS A 339 -23.19 1.04 -0.53
N ASN A 340 -23.72 1.50 0.59
CA ASN A 340 -23.23 1.24 1.94
C ASN A 340 -22.87 -0.24 2.16
N ILE A 341 -21.68 -0.63 1.81
CA ILE A 341 -21.04 -1.86 2.26
C ILE A 341 -20.07 -1.44 3.38
N ALA A 342 -20.54 -0.59 4.30
CA ALA A 342 -19.93 -0.57 5.61
C ALA A 342 -20.29 -1.93 6.21
N ASN A 343 -19.30 -2.80 6.34
CA ASN A 343 -19.45 -3.99 7.14
C ASN A 343 -20.07 -3.54 8.47
N LYS A 344 -21.25 -4.08 8.82
CA LYS A 344 -21.96 -3.69 10.04
C LYS A 344 -21.08 -3.88 11.28
N ALA A 345 -20.18 -4.86 11.24
CA ALA A 345 -19.20 -5.11 12.29
C ALA A 345 -18.16 -3.98 12.38
N ASP A 346 -17.61 -3.51 11.25
CA ASP A 346 -16.63 -2.41 11.24
C ASP A 346 -17.25 -1.12 11.76
N PHE A 347 -18.50 -0.83 11.39
CA PHE A 347 -19.20 0.35 11.88
C PHE A 347 -19.47 0.31 13.39
N GLN A 348 -19.79 -0.87 13.95
CA GLN A 348 -19.95 -1.04 15.40
C GLN A 348 -18.60 -0.86 16.12
N GLN A 349 -17.52 -1.39 15.55
CA GLN A 349 -16.19 -1.22 16.10
C GLN A 349 -15.78 0.28 16.09
N ILE A 350 -16.02 0.98 15.00
CA ILE A 350 -15.75 2.45 14.92
C ILE A 350 -16.51 3.20 16.01
N LYS A 351 -17.80 2.86 16.24
CA LYS A 351 -18.60 3.48 17.31
C LYS A 351 -17.98 3.26 18.69
N GLU A 352 -17.52 2.05 18.95
CA GLU A 352 -16.93 1.71 20.24
C GLU A 352 -15.58 2.40 20.43
N ASP A 353 -14.72 2.36 19.42
CA ASP A 353 -13.41 3.00 19.46
C ASP A 353 -13.54 4.53 19.66
N VAL A 354 -14.49 5.18 18.97
CA VAL A 354 -14.77 6.61 19.14
C VAL A 354 -15.32 6.93 20.55
N ARG A 355 -16.20 6.10 21.11
CA ARG A 355 -16.68 6.29 22.48
C ARG A 355 -15.59 6.15 23.53
N GLN A 356 -14.68 5.18 23.31
CA GLN A 356 -13.54 4.99 24.19
C GLN A 356 -12.56 6.17 24.07
N HIS A 357 -12.29 6.64 22.86
CA HIS A 357 -11.44 7.81 22.63
C HIS A 357 -11.97 9.07 23.34
N ILE A 358 -13.28 9.33 23.30
CA ILE A 358 -13.90 10.48 23.97
C ILE A 358 -13.75 10.38 25.50
N LYS A 359 -13.90 9.17 26.09
CA LYS A 359 -13.79 8.95 27.54
C LYS A 359 -12.36 9.01 28.04
N ALA A 360 -11.41 8.49 27.30
CA ALA A 360 -10.02 8.38 27.67
C ALA A 360 -9.12 8.42 26.41
N PRO A 361 -8.80 9.61 25.89
CA PRO A 361 -7.92 9.75 24.73
C PRO A 361 -6.55 9.14 24.97
N LYS A 362 -6.04 8.38 24.00
CA LYS A 362 -4.69 7.78 24.04
C LYS A 362 -3.88 8.30 22.85
N GLU A 363 -2.58 8.48 23.03
CA GLU A 363 -1.69 8.96 21.95
C GLU A 363 -1.61 8.03 20.75
N ASP A 364 -1.75 6.72 20.96
CA ASP A 364 -1.72 5.69 19.89
C ASP A 364 -3.12 5.30 19.39
N ASP A 365 -4.10 6.16 19.57
CA ASP A 365 -5.48 5.89 19.16
C ASP A 365 -5.66 6.02 17.63
N PHE A 366 -6.46 5.15 17.05
CA PHE A 366 -6.78 5.20 15.62
C PHE A 366 -7.86 6.24 15.29
N VAL A 367 -8.35 6.97 16.27
CA VAL A 367 -9.42 7.94 16.16
C VAL A 367 -8.87 9.36 16.25
N VAL A 368 -9.24 10.20 15.31
CA VAL A 368 -8.95 11.63 15.32
C VAL A 368 -10.25 12.41 15.20
N LEU A 369 -10.43 13.40 16.09
CA LEU A 369 -11.58 14.30 16.02
C LEU A 369 -11.18 15.60 15.33
N GLU A 370 -11.92 15.98 14.33
CA GLU A 370 -11.74 17.23 13.57
C GLU A 370 -13.04 18.05 13.57
N LYS A 371 -12.93 19.37 13.48
CA LYS A 371 -14.06 20.28 13.34
C LYS A 371 -14.20 20.75 11.91
N ASP A 372 -15.42 20.85 11.41
CA ASP A 372 -15.69 21.58 10.17
C ASP A 372 -15.74 23.12 10.41
N GLU A 373 -15.90 23.88 9.35
CA GLU A 373 -16.01 25.34 9.40
C GLU A 373 -17.19 25.86 10.24
N LYS A 374 -18.21 25.03 10.49
CA LYS A 374 -19.39 25.35 11.30
C LYS A 374 -19.20 24.98 12.76
N GLY A 375 -18.10 24.32 13.11
CA GLY A 375 -17.81 23.83 14.44
C GLY A 375 -18.37 22.44 14.73
N ASP A 376 -18.95 21.74 13.75
CA ASP A 376 -19.41 20.38 13.90
C ASP A 376 -18.23 19.39 13.92
N TYR A 377 -18.28 18.44 14.83
CA TYR A 377 -17.23 17.45 14.98
C TYR A 377 -17.42 16.24 14.08
N TYR A 378 -16.32 15.79 13.52
CA TYR A 378 -16.18 14.55 12.74
C TYR A 378 -15.11 13.65 13.35
N ALA A 379 -15.35 12.35 13.31
CA ALA A 379 -14.36 11.35 13.68
C ALA A 379 -13.75 10.73 12.42
N ILE A 380 -12.43 10.79 12.31
CA ILE A 380 -11.63 10.07 11.31
C ILE A 380 -11.10 8.82 11.97
N HIS A 381 -11.49 7.65 11.47
CA HIS A 381 -10.96 6.38 11.92
C HIS A 381 -9.83 5.92 11.00
N GLN A 382 -8.58 6.10 11.40
CA GLN A 382 -7.39 5.90 10.57
C GLN A 382 -7.18 4.44 10.15
N ARG A 383 -7.60 3.48 10.98
CA ARG A 383 -7.46 2.04 10.68
C ARG A 383 -8.47 1.55 9.64
N PHE A 384 -9.71 2.06 9.67
CA PHE A 384 -10.76 1.70 8.73
C PHE A 384 -10.89 2.68 7.57
N HIS A 385 -10.09 3.77 7.56
CA HIS A 385 -10.13 4.84 6.56
C HIS A 385 -11.55 5.36 6.30
N GLN A 386 -12.30 5.59 7.37
CA GLN A 386 -13.67 6.09 7.34
C GLN A 386 -13.79 7.40 8.11
N VAL A 387 -14.70 8.24 7.63
CA VAL A 387 -15.06 9.52 8.27
C VAL A 387 -16.55 9.52 8.54
N HIS A 388 -16.92 9.95 9.73
CA HIS A 388 -18.33 10.04 10.14
C HIS A 388 -18.55 11.30 10.97
N SER A 389 -19.75 11.92 10.88
CA SER A 389 -20.11 12.94 11.85
C SER A 389 -20.14 12.33 13.26
N LEU A 390 -19.59 13.04 14.22
CA LEU A 390 -19.50 12.53 15.59
C LEU A 390 -20.89 12.28 16.17
N GLU A 391 -21.87 13.15 15.86
CA GLU A 391 -23.25 12.96 16.25
C GLU A 391 -23.86 11.64 15.78
N SER A 392 -23.55 11.21 14.56
CA SER A 392 -24.03 9.93 14.01
C SER A 392 -23.47 8.70 14.72
N LEU A 393 -22.30 8.83 15.35
CA LEU A 393 -21.62 7.73 16.05
C LEU A 393 -22.04 7.62 17.51
N ILE A 394 -22.18 8.73 18.22
CA ILE A 394 -22.47 8.75 19.66
C ILE A 394 -23.92 9.08 20.02
N GLY A 395 -24.68 9.66 19.09
CA GLY A 395 -26.06 10.10 19.28
C GLY A 395 -26.16 11.55 19.71
N GLY A 396 -27.31 12.20 19.44
CA GLY A 396 -27.49 13.64 19.60
C GLY A 396 -27.36 14.14 21.05
N GLU A 397 -27.77 13.35 22.04
CA GLU A 397 -27.66 13.74 23.46
C GLU A 397 -26.21 13.74 23.91
N ALA A 398 -25.47 12.65 23.65
CA ALA A 398 -24.05 12.56 23.97
C ALA A 398 -23.21 13.60 23.19
N TYR A 399 -23.59 13.91 21.95
CA TYR A 399 -22.95 14.94 21.15
C TYR A 399 -23.11 16.34 21.79
N ARG A 400 -24.31 16.69 22.25
CA ARG A 400 -24.57 17.98 22.93
C ARG A 400 -23.75 18.11 24.22
N SER A 401 -23.70 17.03 25.04
CA SER A 401 -22.89 17.01 26.24
C SER A 401 -21.40 17.20 25.92
N PHE A 402 -20.89 16.47 24.94
CA PHE A 402 -19.49 16.58 24.48
C PHE A 402 -19.15 18.00 24.00
N THR A 403 -20.00 18.62 23.17
CA THR A 403 -19.76 19.98 22.66
C THR A 403 -19.84 21.04 23.75
N ALA A 404 -20.71 20.88 24.75
CA ALA A 404 -20.80 21.76 25.90
C ALA A 404 -19.51 21.70 26.77
N GLU A 405 -18.97 20.52 27.05
CA GLU A 405 -17.71 20.32 27.76
C GLU A 405 -16.53 20.95 27.03
N GLN A 406 -16.45 20.79 25.70
CA GLN A 406 -15.41 21.41 24.87
C GLN A 406 -15.53 22.93 24.82
N GLY A 407 -16.73 23.47 24.83
CA GLY A 407 -17.01 24.92 24.91
C GLY A 407 -16.55 25.52 26.25
N VAL A 408 -16.78 24.83 27.36
CA VAL A 408 -16.34 25.25 28.71
C VAL A 408 -14.79 25.24 28.81
N GLN A 409 -14.13 24.20 28.28
CA GLN A 409 -12.67 24.14 28.28
C GLN A 409 -12.03 25.28 27.47
N THR A 410 -12.62 25.64 26.33
CA THR A 410 -12.15 26.76 25.51
C THR A 410 -12.35 28.11 26.22
N ALA A 411 -13.48 28.30 26.88
CA ALA A 411 -13.76 29.51 27.67
C ALA A 411 -12.83 29.65 28.89
N THR A 412 -12.54 28.53 29.57
CA THR A 412 -11.61 28.53 30.72
C THR A 412 -10.16 28.83 30.28
N ALA A 413 -9.74 28.28 29.11
CA ALA A 413 -8.42 28.61 28.58
C ALA A 413 -8.27 30.06 28.17
N ILE A 414 -9.32 30.68 27.60
CA ILE A 414 -9.32 32.12 27.29
C ILE A 414 -9.33 32.94 28.54
N THR A 415 -10.05 32.54 29.58
CA THR A 415 -10.12 33.28 30.86
C THR A 415 -8.79 33.22 31.62
N VAL A 416 -8.05 32.12 31.56
CA VAL A 416 -6.71 32.00 32.16
C VAL A 416 -5.71 32.89 31.42
N HIS A 417 -5.79 33.02 30.11
CA HIS A 417 -4.91 33.92 29.36
C HIS A 417 -5.25 35.40 29.54
N THR A 418 -6.50 35.75 29.85
CA THR A 418 -6.89 37.15 30.13
C THR A 418 -6.68 37.58 31.57
N SER A 419 -6.59 36.65 32.54
CA SER A 419 -6.34 36.97 33.95
C SER A 419 -4.87 37.17 34.30
N GLU A 420 -3.95 36.82 33.42
CA GLU A 420 -2.51 37.08 33.63
C GLU A 420 -2.03 38.42 33.03
N THR A 421 -2.93 39.19 32.40
CA THR A 421 -2.55 40.46 31.72
C THR A 421 -2.97 41.72 32.45
N GLU A 422 -3.60 41.64 33.63
CA GLU A 422 -3.90 42.82 34.44
C GLU A 422 -3.19 42.83 35.81
N SER A 423 -1.89 43.04 35.83
CA SER A 423 -1.24 43.77 36.93
C SER A 423 0.24 44.04 36.60
N LYS A 424 0.48 45.35 36.49
CA LYS A 424 1.74 46.10 36.61
C LYS A 424 2.34 46.62 35.31
N THR A 425 1.90 47.83 35.00
CA THR A 425 2.74 48.85 34.41
C THR A 425 3.91 49.14 35.36
N ASP A 426 5.15 48.88 34.90
CA ASP A 426 6.24 49.82 35.06
C ASP A 426 7.36 49.51 34.06
N ILE A 427 7.85 50.58 33.53
CA ILE A 427 8.80 50.82 32.46
C ILE A 427 10.17 50.17 32.76
N ASN A 428 10.74 49.40 31.82
CA ASN A 428 12.05 49.69 31.24
C ASN A 428 12.47 48.69 30.14
N HIS A 429 13.17 49.27 29.18
CA HIS A 429 13.82 48.68 28.00
C HIS A 429 14.51 47.34 28.20
N SER A 430 14.33 46.44 27.30
CA SER A 430 15.29 45.86 26.32
C SER A 430 15.06 44.35 26.08
N GLU A 431 15.27 43.98 24.84
CA GLU A 431 15.64 42.68 24.31
C GLU A 431 14.57 41.62 24.05
N GLY A 432 14.49 41.34 22.75
CA GLY A 432 13.65 40.34 22.12
C GLY A 432 13.87 38.93 22.65
N THR A 433 12.80 38.28 22.99
CA THR A 433 12.78 36.84 23.24
C THR A 433 12.34 36.10 21.98
N ASN A 434 13.25 35.27 21.55
CA ASN A 434 13.19 34.43 20.32
C ASN A 434 12.03 33.43 20.36
N VAL A 435 11.19 33.52 19.36
CA VAL A 435 10.20 32.49 18.99
C VAL A 435 10.86 31.14 18.64
N SER A 436 12.20 31.09 18.53
CA SER A 436 12.96 29.87 18.23
C SER A 436 13.13 28.90 19.43
N GLU A 437 12.87 29.29 20.66
CA GLU A 437 13.01 28.39 21.83
C GLU A 437 11.82 27.45 22.02
N VAL A 438 10.60 27.87 21.65
CA VAL A 438 9.39 27.02 21.74
C VAL A 438 9.38 25.98 20.61
N LEU A 439 9.94 26.31 19.43
CA LEU A 439 10.10 25.37 18.33
C LEU A 439 11.20 24.34 18.57
N ASN A 440 12.21 24.66 19.35
CA ASN A 440 13.31 23.74 19.68
C ASN A 440 12.93 22.71 20.74
N THR A 441 11.97 23.00 21.63
CA THR A 441 11.49 22.05 22.65
C THR A 441 10.61 20.97 22.03
N THR A 442 9.75 21.31 21.05
CA THR A 442 8.94 20.33 20.30
C THR A 442 9.77 19.48 19.35
N ALA A 443 10.79 20.06 18.71
CA ALA A 443 11.72 19.30 17.85
C ALA A 443 12.61 18.34 18.66
N SER A 444 12.93 18.66 19.90
CA SER A 444 13.70 17.79 20.82
C SER A 444 12.85 16.62 21.33
N ALA A 445 11.56 16.85 21.61
CA ALA A 445 10.62 15.80 22.00
C ALA A 445 10.39 14.79 20.85
N LEU A 446 10.20 15.26 19.63
CA LEU A 446 10.06 14.40 18.44
C LEU A 446 11.34 13.62 18.10
N LYS A 447 12.52 14.21 18.31
CA LYS A 447 13.81 13.50 18.17
C LYS A 447 13.99 12.38 19.20
N ASN A 448 13.51 12.57 20.42
CA ASN A 448 13.61 11.57 21.49
C ASN A 448 12.62 10.41 21.26
N ILE A 449 11.42 10.67 20.71
CA ILE A 449 10.46 9.62 20.33
C ILE A 449 11.03 8.77 19.17
N GLY A 450 11.62 9.40 18.17
CA GLY A 450 12.29 8.69 17.07
C GLY A 450 13.50 7.86 17.52
N LYS A 451 14.21 8.31 18.55
CA LYS A 451 15.36 7.61 19.13
C LYS A 451 14.93 6.39 19.96
N ASN A 452 13.86 6.52 20.75
CA ASN A 452 13.30 5.43 21.54
C ASN A 452 12.72 4.30 20.66
N ILE A 453 12.08 4.64 19.54
CA ILE A 453 11.61 3.64 18.56
C ILE A 453 12.81 2.96 17.87
N ALA A 454 13.86 3.71 17.53
CA ALA A 454 15.08 3.15 16.95
C ALA A 454 15.85 2.26 17.94
N ASP A 455 15.84 2.57 19.22
CA ASP A 455 16.49 1.80 20.27
C ASP A 455 15.67 0.57 20.69
N MET A 456 14.34 0.62 20.63
CA MET A 456 13.46 -0.55 20.76
C MET A 456 13.66 -1.55 19.60
N LEU A 457 13.90 -1.06 18.39
CA LEU A 457 14.23 -1.88 17.22
C LEU A 457 15.68 -2.38 17.27
N ARG A 458 16.60 -1.72 17.99
CA ARG A 458 18.00 -2.15 18.19
C ARG A 458 18.17 -3.17 19.30
N GLY A 459 17.25 -3.28 20.25
CA GLY A 459 17.27 -4.28 21.33
C GLY A 459 17.03 -5.71 20.88
N GLY A 460 16.70 -5.94 19.60
CA GLY A 460 16.55 -7.25 18.97
C GLY A 460 17.64 -7.48 17.92
N GLY A 461 18.85 -7.89 18.35
CA GLY A 461 19.89 -8.49 17.50
C GLY A 461 20.41 -7.59 16.36
N SER A 462 21.65 -7.19 16.47
CA SER A 462 22.48 -6.54 15.45
C SER A 462 22.18 -7.13 14.06
N ALA A 463 21.45 -6.38 13.24
CA ALA A 463 21.41 -6.60 11.81
C ALA A 463 22.79 -6.20 11.25
N GLY A 464 23.70 -7.18 11.21
CA GLY A 464 25.00 -7.03 10.58
C GLY A 464 24.81 -6.56 9.15
N ARG A 465 25.53 -5.53 8.73
CA ARG A 465 25.67 -5.11 7.34
C ARG A 465 25.85 -6.33 6.45
N ASP A 466 25.09 -6.41 5.38
CA ASP A 466 25.13 -7.52 4.44
C ASP A 466 26.46 -7.55 3.69
N ASN A 467 27.41 -8.35 4.20
CA ASN A 467 28.75 -8.53 3.62
C ASN A 467 28.75 -9.38 2.34
N THR A 468 27.60 -9.80 1.85
CA THR A 468 27.50 -10.60 0.62
C THR A 468 27.92 -9.81 -0.62
N GLU A 469 27.66 -8.50 -0.67
CA GLU A 469 28.11 -7.65 -1.80
C GLU A 469 29.64 -7.49 -1.87
N GLU A 470 30.31 -7.40 -0.74
CA GLU A 470 31.78 -7.31 -0.72
C GLU A 470 32.45 -8.62 -1.17
N GLN A 471 31.85 -9.76 -0.85
CA GLN A 471 32.33 -11.06 -1.30
C GLN A 471 32.09 -11.29 -2.80
N PHE A 472 31.00 -10.77 -3.38
CA PHE A 472 30.76 -10.80 -4.83
C PHE A 472 31.79 -9.96 -5.58
N ARG A 473 32.10 -8.74 -5.11
CA ARG A 473 33.16 -7.88 -5.70
C ARG A 473 34.54 -8.53 -5.63
N LYS A 474 34.88 -9.25 -4.56
CA LYS A 474 36.15 -9.96 -4.42
C LYS A 474 36.26 -11.20 -5.33
N ARG A 475 35.15 -11.88 -5.63
CA ARG A 475 35.13 -13.02 -6.57
C ARG A 475 35.23 -12.59 -8.03
N HIS A 476 34.67 -11.44 -8.42
CA HIS A 476 34.80 -10.90 -9.78
C HIS A 476 36.22 -10.35 -10.08
N LYS A 477 36.96 -9.85 -9.05
CA LYS A 477 38.32 -9.41 -9.21
C LYS A 477 39.36 -10.55 -9.32
N LYS A 478 38.99 -11.78 -8.96
CA LYS A 478 39.89 -12.97 -9.10
C LYS A 478 39.69 -13.74 -10.40
N ARG A 479 38.83 -13.29 -11.30
CA ARG A 479 38.56 -13.91 -12.61
C ARG A 479 38.86 -12.98 -13.81
N LYS A 480 39.66 -11.91 -13.59
CA LYS A 480 40.33 -11.16 -14.66
C LYS A 480 41.80 -11.33 -14.57
#